data_150016437979a289ee058337de12bdf1
#
_entry.id   150016437979a289ee058337de12bdf1
#
_cell.length_a   1.000
_cell.length_b   1.000
_cell.length_c   1.000
_cell.angle_alpha   90.00
_cell.angle_beta   90.00
_cell.angle_gamma   90.00
#
_symmetry.space_group_name_H-M   'P 1'
#
loop_
_entity.id
_entity.type
_entity.pdbx_description
1 polymer ?
#
loop_
_entity_poly.entity_id
_entity_poly.type
_entity_poly.pdbx_seq_one_letter_code
_entity_poly.pdbx_strand_id
1 'polypeptide(L)'
;MNRDELLNKLKLADEDISIAFNVPKKIDVVIAGGSSLLIRGLLARQTSDIDAISFYNEIEHIFNMYDINSRILSFGDSLAENYEDRLEDLDIETKAVRYRLLSLEDLVIMKLHSQREKDYVDITDKAVVEALDWDKLKVIIESGEADVSFNERRYKEFLDRYEKYKRDCGKQ
;
A
#
# COMPACT_ATOMS: atom_id res chain seq x y z
N MET A 1 -0.27 -1.73 -16.78
CA MET A 1 -0.69 -3.08 -16.28
C MET A 1 -2.07 -2.95 -15.70
N ASN A 2 -2.96 -3.85 -16.06
CA ASN A 2 -4.30 -3.98 -15.48
C ASN A 2 -4.27 -4.96 -14.27
N ARG A 3 -5.43 -5.18 -13.63
CA ARG A 3 -5.55 -6.03 -12.44
C ARG A 3 -5.11 -7.48 -12.70
N ASP A 4 -5.55 -8.08 -13.80
CA ASP A 4 -5.24 -9.48 -14.11
C ASP A 4 -3.78 -9.69 -14.44
N GLU A 5 -3.17 -8.76 -15.19
CA GLU A 5 -1.74 -8.74 -15.44
C GLU A 5 -0.93 -8.62 -14.14
N LEU A 6 -1.39 -7.77 -13.20
CA LEU A 6 -0.75 -7.61 -11.90
C LEU A 6 -0.79 -8.92 -11.10
N LEU A 7 -1.98 -9.51 -10.95
CA LEU A 7 -2.13 -10.78 -10.22
C LEU A 7 -1.31 -11.91 -10.84
N ASN A 8 -1.23 -11.95 -12.18
CA ASN A 8 -0.40 -12.93 -12.87
C ASN A 8 1.10 -12.73 -12.56
N LYS A 9 1.60 -11.49 -12.54
CA LYS A 9 2.99 -11.20 -12.16
C LYS A 9 3.31 -11.63 -10.73
N LEU A 10 2.41 -11.41 -9.78
CA LEU A 10 2.57 -11.89 -8.40
C LEU A 10 2.70 -13.42 -8.34
N LYS A 11 1.91 -14.15 -9.11
CA LYS A 11 1.97 -15.62 -9.18
C LYS A 11 3.27 -16.11 -9.81
N LEU A 12 3.69 -15.50 -10.90
CA LEU A 12 4.96 -15.86 -11.58
C LEU A 12 6.16 -15.60 -10.67
N ALA A 13 6.20 -14.47 -9.97
CA ALA A 13 7.24 -14.19 -9.00
C ALA A 13 7.25 -15.21 -7.85
N ASP A 14 6.09 -15.63 -7.34
CA ASP A 14 5.96 -16.68 -6.33
C ASP A 14 6.52 -18.02 -6.83
N GLU A 15 6.20 -18.40 -8.06
CA GLU A 15 6.71 -19.64 -8.67
C GLU A 15 8.24 -19.63 -8.77
N ASP A 16 8.82 -18.55 -9.28
CA ASP A 16 10.28 -18.44 -9.41
C ASP A 16 10.96 -18.43 -8.04
N ILE A 17 10.39 -17.77 -7.04
CA ILE A 17 10.90 -17.80 -5.66
C ILE A 17 10.82 -19.22 -5.10
N SER A 18 9.74 -19.96 -5.34
CA SER A 18 9.57 -21.31 -4.85
C SER A 18 10.56 -22.31 -5.47
N ILE A 19 11.05 -22.03 -6.69
CA ILE A 19 12.06 -22.81 -7.38
C ILE A 19 13.47 -22.44 -6.91
N ALA A 20 13.74 -21.15 -6.77
CA ALA A 20 15.06 -20.63 -6.45
C ALA A 20 15.45 -20.83 -4.98
N PHE A 21 14.48 -20.86 -4.07
CA PHE A 21 14.71 -20.90 -2.63
C PHE A 21 13.93 -22.02 -1.96
N ASN A 22 14.58 -22.67 -0.98
CA ASN A 22 13.87 -23.55 -0.06
C ASN A 22 13.17 -22.69 1.02
N VAL A 23 11.88 -22.45 0.85
CA VAL A 23 11.08 -21.58 1.74
C VAL A 23 10.27 -22.46 2.71
N PRO A 24 10.74 -22.69 3.94
CA PRO A 24 10.02 -23.53 4.91
C PRO A 24 8.73 -22.88 5.43
N LYS A 25 8.66 -21.56 5.37
CA LYS A 25 7.48 -20.74 5.71
C LYS A 25 7.34 -19.64 4.69
N LYS A 26 6.10 -19.40 4.22
CA LYS A 26 5.84 -18.33 3.25
C LYS A 26 6.39 -16.99 3.72
N ILE A 27 6.98 -16.27 2.78
CA ILE A 27 7.51 -14.92 2.97
C ILE A 27 6.36 -13.93 2.90
N ASP A 28 6.19 -13.10 3.93
CA ASP A 28 5.17 -12.03 3.92
C ASP A 28 5.63 -10.86 3.05
N VAL A 29 4.78 -10.46 2.13
CA VAL A 29 4.97 -9.31 1.23
C VAL A 29 3.70 -8.48 1.19
N VAL A 30 3.82 -7.20 1.50
CA VAL A 30 2.68 -6.28 1.54
C VAL A 30 2.63 -5.45 0.27
N ILE A 31 1.51 -5.51 -0.44
CA ILE A 31 1.26 -4.67 -1.62
C ILE A 31 0.70 -3.33 -1.16
N ALA A 32 1.29 -2.25 -1.65
CA ALA A 32 0.95 -0.87 -1.32
C ALA A 32 0.67 -0.05 -2.60
N GLY A 33 0.65 1.27 -2.47
CA GLY A 33 0.57 2.20 -3.60
C GLY A 33 -0.67 2.04 -4.48
N GLY A 34 -0.53 2.43 -5.74
CA GLY A 34 -1.60 2.32 -6.74
C GLY A 34 -1.97 0.89 -7.08
N SER A 35 -1.03 -0.04 -6.96
CA SER A 35 -1.27 -1.47 -7.18
C SER A 35 -2.25 -2.07 -6.19
N SER A 36 -2.21 -1.66 -4.92
CA SER A 36 -3.20 -2.09 -3.91
C SER A 36 -4.62 -1.60 -4.26
N LEU A 37 -4.76 -0.34 -4.71
CA LEU A 37 -6.05 0.18 -5.17
C LEU A 37 -6.57 -0.55 -6.41
N LEU A 38 -5.68 -0.88 -7.36
CA LEU A 38 -6.03 -1.61 -8.56
C LEU A 38 -6.52 -3.03 -8.26
N ILE A 39 -5.86 -3.74 -7.34
CA ILE A 39 -6.30 -5.08 -6.89
C ILE A 39 -7.69 -5.02 -6.28
N ARG A 40 -7.98 -3.97 -5.49
CA ARG A 40 -9.30 -3.75 -4.87
C ARG A 40 -10.39 -3.34 -5.87
N GLY A 41 -10.03 -3.05 -7.13
CA GLY A 41 -10.96 -2.50 -8.12
C GLY A 41 -11.36 -1.04 -7.85
N LEU A 42 -10.57 -0.32 -7.07
CA LEU A 42 -10.80 1.08 -6.69
C LEU A 42 -10.04 2.08 -7.56
N LEU A 43 -9.26 1.61 -8.52
CA LEU A 43 -8.48 2.44 -9.43
C LEU A 43 -8.82 2.10 -10.88
N ALA A 44 -9.31 3.07 -11.64
CA ALA A 44 -9.66 2.88 -13.04
C ALA A 44 -8.44 2.93 -13.98
N ARG A 45 -7.37 3.63 -13.58
CA ARG A 45 -6.15 3.73 -14.38
C ARG A 45 -5.23 2.53 -14.22
N GLN A 46 -4.41 2.28 -15.22
CA GLN A 46 -3.34 1.30 -15.13
C GLN A 46 -2.19 1.79 -14.24
N THR A 47 -1.40 0.85 -13.70
CA THR A 47 -0.14 1.13 -13.02
C THR A 47 1.04 0.61 -13.86
N SER A 48 2.23 1.23 -13.70
CA SER A 48 3.47 0.80 -14.36
C SER A 48 4.16 -0.33 -13.61
N ASP A 49 4.09 -0.31 -12.29
CA ASP A 49 4.81 -1.15 -11.37
C ASP A 49 3.92 -1.59 -10.20
N ILE A 50 4.41 -2.54 -9.42
CA ILE A 50 3.78 -3.03 -8.22
C ILE A 50 4.62 -2.56 -7.03
N ASP A 51 4.09 -1.64 -6.23
CA ASP A 51 4.73 -1.24 -4.99
C ASP A 51 4.54 -2.32 -3.93
N ALA A 52 5.65 -2.84 -3.41
CA ALA A 52 5.64 -3.87 -2.38
C ALA A 52 6.54 -3.49 -1.20
N ILE A 53 6.16 -3.98 -0.02
CA ILE A 53 6.95 -3.91 1.21
C ILE A 53 7.39 -5.33 1.53
N SER A 54 8.70 -5.57 1.51
CA SER A 54 9.30 -6.86 1.84
C SER A 54 10.60 -6.65 2.63
N PHE A 55 10.84 -7.48 3.62
CA PHE A 55 12.07 -7.47 4.44
C PHE A 55 13.14 -8.46 3.92
N TYR A 56 12.90 -9.08 2.78
CA TYR A 56 13.78 -10.10 2.19
C TYR A 56 14.47 -9.55 0.95
N ASN A 57 15.71 -9.10 1.10
CA ASN A 57 16.49 -8.56 -0.01
C ASN A 57 16.88 -9.63 -1.05
N GLU A 58 16.96 -10.90 -0.64
CA GLU A 58 17.36 -12.00 -1.49
C GLU A 58 16.42 -12.24 -2.67
N ILE A 59 15.13 -11.89 -2.52
CA ILE A 59 14.12 -12.05 -3.57
C ILE A 59 13.95 -10.82 -4.45
N GLU A 60 14.63 -9.71 -4.15
CA GLU A 60 14.47 -8.44 -4.86
C GLU A 60 14.75 -8.59 -6.37
N HIS A 61 15.75 -9.37 -6.73
CA HIS A 61 16.08 -9.57 -8.14
C HIS A 61 14.98 -10.30 -8.92
N ILE A 62 14.27 -11.24 -8.29
CA ILE A 62 13.11 -11.92 -8.89
C ILE A 62 11.96 -10.93 -9.01
N PHE A 63 11.67 -10.18 -7.96
CA PHE A 63 10.62 -9.17 -8.00
C PHE A 63 10.82 -8.14 -9.10
N ASN A 64 12.04 -7.67 -9.29
CA ASN A 64 12.37 -6.71 -10.36
C ASN A 64 12.10 -7.25 -11.77
N MET A 65 12.19 -8.57 -12.01
CA MET A 65 11.84 -9.18 -13.31
C MET A 65 10.34 -9.07 -13.62
N TYR A 66 9.51 -8.88 -12.60
CA TYR A 66 8.04 -8.78 -12.71
C TYR A 66 7.51 -7.38 -12.44
N ASP A 67 8.36 -6.34 -12.48
CA ASP A 67 8.03 -4.95 -12.16
C ASP A 67 7.48 -4.78 -10.73
N ILE A 68 7.89 -5.65 -9.80
CA ILE A 68 7.57 -5.52 -8.37
C ILE A 68 8.70 -4.75 -7.70
N ASN A 69 8.39 -3.54 -7.25
CA ASN A 69 9.33 -2.65 -6.58
C ASN A 69 9.23 -2.83 -5.06
N SER A 70 10.23 -3.47 -4.45
CA SER A 70 10.25 -3.80 -3.03
C SER A 70 11.07 -2.84 -2.15
N ARG A 71 11.30 -1.62 -2.58
CA ARG A 71 12.10 -0.61 -1.86
C ARG A 71 11.38 -0.06 -0.63
N ILE A 72 11.40 -0.80 0.46
CA ILE A 72 10.75 -0.45 1.74
C ILE A 72 11.23 0.88 2.32
N LEU A 73 12.52 1.14 2.26
CA LEU A 73 13.12 2.34 2.88
C LEU A 73 12.57 3.65 2.29
N SER A 74 11.95 3.60 1.11
CA SER A 74 11.31 4.74 0.48
C SER A 74 9.94 5.09 1.08
N PHE A 75 9.33 4.19 1.87
CA PHE A 75 7.97 4.35 2.42
C PHE A 75 7.95 4.45 3.96
N GLY A 76 9.08 4.23 4.64
CA GLY A 76 9.15 4.20 6.11
C GLY A 76 8.62 5.48 6.78
N ASP A 77 8.81 6.63 6.13
CA ASP A 77 8.37 7.92 6.63
C ASP A 77 6.87 8.21 6.40
N SER A 78 6.12 7.26 5.86
CA SER A 78 4.72 7.47 5.45
C SER A 78 3.76 6.33 5.82
N LEU A 79 4.28 5.24 6.40
CA LEU A 79 3.48 4.14 6.92
C LEU A 79 3.09 4.44 8.37
N ALA A 80 1.81 4.40 8.69
CA ALA A 80 1.35 4.55 10.07
C ALA A 80 1.92 3.46 10.97
N GLU A 81 2.15 3.78 12.25
CA GLU A 81 2.54 2.77 13.24
C GLU A 81 1.50 1.64 13.31
N ASN A 82 1.94 0.45 13.66
CA ASN A 82 1.09 -0.74 13.80
C ASN A 82 0.29 -1.11 12.53
N TYR A 83 0.70 -0.65 11.35
CA TYR A 83 0.02 -0.99 10.09
C TYR A 83 -0.04 -2.51 9.86
N GLU A 84 0.93 -3.27 10.40
CA GLU A 84 0.96 -4.73 10.29
C GLU A 84 -0.28 -5.39 10.91
N ASP A 85 -0.85 -4.80 11.96
CA ASP A 85 -2.05 -5.31 12.63
C ASP A 85 -3.33 -5.12 11.78
N ARG A 86 -3.25 -4.28 10.75
CA ARG A 86 -4.37 -3.92 9.87
C ARG A 86 -4.24 -4.48 8.44
N LEU A 87 -3.24 -5.32 8.21
CA LEU A 87 -3.03 -5.93 6.90
C LEU A 87 -4.16 -6.89 6.54
N GLU A 88 -4.53 -6.89 5.27
CA GLU A 88 -5.55 -7.78 4.71
C GLU A 88 -4.90 -8.85 3.83
N ASP A 89 -5.30 -10.09 3.97
CA ASP A 89 -4.78 -11.17 3.13
C ASP A 89 -5.31 -11.02 1.69
N LEU A 90 -4.41 -11.17 0.71
CA LEU A 90 -4.79 -11.27 -0.69
C LEU A 90 -5.14 -12.73 -1.00
N ASP A 91 -6.38 -12.96 -1.41
CA ASP A 91 -6.86 -14.31 -1.76
C ASP A 91 -6.34 -14.73 -3.14
N ILE A 92 -5.09 -15.20 -3.16
CA ILE A 92 -4.46 -15.85 -4.31
C ILE A 92 -3.68 -17.08 -3.85
N GLU A 93 -3.72 -18.13 -4.65
CA GLU A 93 -2.95 -19.34 -4.39
C GLU A 93 -1.48 -19.11 -4.68
N THR A 94 -0.61 -19.38 -3.70
CA THR A 94 0.84 -19.19 -3.75
C THR A 94 1.57 -20.31 -3.00
N LYS A 95 2.85 -20.52 -3.32
CA LYS A 95 3.71 -21.56 -2.73
C LYS A 95 4.70 -21.00 -1.71
N ALA A 96 5.39 -19.92 -2.06
CA ALA A 96 6.52 -19.36 -1.32
C ALA A 96 6.21 -18.00 -0.68
N VAL A 97 5.30 -17.22 -1.25
CA VAL A 97 4.98 -15.85 -0.82
C VAL A 97 3.55 -15.77 -0.31
N ARG A 98 3.36 -15.08 0.82
CA ARG A 98 2.04 -14.65 1.30
C ARG A 98 1.88 -13.18 0.98
N TYR A 99 1.08 -12.88 -0.02
CA TYR A 99 0.78 -11.50 -0.36
C TYR A 99 -0.35 -10.97 0.51
N ARG A 100 -0.14 -9.77 1.04
CA ARG A 100 -1.10 -9.03 1.85
C ARG A 100 -1.27 -7.63 1.29
N LEU A 101 -2.40 -7.01 1.55
CA LEU A 101 -2.68 -5.63 1.15
C LEU A 101 -2.53 -4.72 2.36
N LEU A 102 -1.93 -3.58 2.17
CA LEU A 102 -2.03 -2.48 3.13
C LEU A 102 -3.51 -2.10 3.29
N SER A 103 -3.98 -1.85 4.52
CA SER A 103 -5.38 -1.44 4.72
C SER A 103 -5.70 -0.18 3.91
N LEU A 104 -6.96 0.03 3.55
CA LEU A 104 -7.32 1.20 2.76
C LEU A 104 -7.05 2.51 3.54
N GLU A 105 -7.24 2.49 4.85
CA GLU A 105 -6.96 3.62 5.74
C GLU A 105 -5.46 3.93 5.79
N ASP A 106 -4.61 2.92 5.97
CA ASP A 106 -3.15 3.08 5.97
C ASP A 106 -2.65 3.56 4.60
N LEU A 107 -3.26 3.08 3.52
CA LEU A 107 -2.96 3.54 2.17
C LEU A 107 -3.31 5.01 1.96
N VAL A 108 -4.46 5.47 2.48
CA VAL A 108 -4.86 6.89 2.46
C VAL A 108 -3.88 7.73 3.27
N ILE A 109 -3.49 7.28 4.47
CA ILE A 109 -2.48 7.97 5.30
C ILE A 109 -1.16 8.10 4.54
N MET A 110 -0.66 7.01 3.95
CA MET A 110 0.56 7.01 3.15
C MET A 110 0.50 8.03 1.99
N LYS A 111 -0.64 8.09 1.29
CA LYS A 111 -0.85 9.03 0.18
C LYS A 111 -1.04 10.47 0.64
N LEU A 112 -1.59 10.70 1.83
CA LEU A 112 -1.66 12.03 2.44
C LEU A 112 -0.28 12.57 2.88
N HIS A 113 0.65 11.71 3.26
CA HIS A 113 2.05 12.08 3.50
C HIS A 113 2.80 12.41 2.21
N SER A 114 2.39 11.84 1.09
CA SER A 114 2.97 12.15 -0.22
C SER A 114 2.62 13.57 -0.67
N GLN A 115 3.58 14.23 -1.32
CA GLN A 115 3.34 15.56 -1.92
C GLN A 115 2.96 15.49 -3.41
N ARG A 116 2.77 14.27 -3.95
CA ARG A 116 2.44 14.08 -5.36
C ARG A 116 0.95 14.29 -5.61
N GLU A 117 0.61 15.12 -6.57
CA GLU A 117 -0.77 15.37 -6.98
C GLU A 117 -1.51 14.08 -7.38
N LYS A 118 -0.81 13.18 -8.08
CA LYS A 118 -1.34 11.87 -8.47
C LYS A 118 -1.87 11.07 -7.27
N ASP A 119 -1.15 11.11 -6.14
CA ASP A 119 -1.57 10.37 -4.92
C ASP A 119 -2.83 10.98 -4.31
N TYR A 120 -2.95 12.30 -4.36
CA TYR A 120 -4.16 12.97 -3.90
C TYR A 120 -5.37 12.69 -4.79
N VAL A 121 -5.18 12.68 -6.11
CA VAL A 121 -6.22 12.29 -7.08
C VAL A 121 -6.69 10.86 -6.84
N ASP A 122 -5.77 9.93 -6.60
CA ASP A 122 -6.11 8.52 -6.35
C ASP A 122 -7.04 8.38 -5.13
N ILE A 123 -6.79 9.09 -4.02
CA ILE A 123 -7.60 8.95 -2.79
C ILE A 123 -8.89 9.77 -2.82
N THR A 124 -8.99 10.78 -3.67
CA THR A 124 -10.25 11.55 -3.87
C THR A 124 -11.17 10.91 -4.91
N ASP A 125 -10.75 9.83 -5.56
CA ASP A 125 -11.63 9.05 -6.43
C ASP A 125 -12.87 8.57 -5.66
N LYS A 126 -14.04 8.70 -6.27
CA LYS A 126 -15.33 8.37 -5.66
C LYS A 126 -15.35 6.94 -5.10
N ALA A 127 -14.78 5.98 -5.83
CA ALA A 127 -14.77 4.57 -5.42
C ALA A 127 -13.94 4.38 -4.14
N VAL A 128 -12.82 5.08 -3.99
CA VAL A 128 -11.99 5.07 -2.77
C VAL A 128 -12.72 5.71 -1.61
N VAL A 129 -13.31 6.90 -1.83
CA VAL A 129 -14.05 7.65 -0.80
C VAL A 129 -15.24 6.87 -0.25
N GLU A 130 -15.95 6.13 -1.11
CA GLU A 130 -17.09 5.29 -0.72
C GLU A 130 -16.67 3.99 0.00
N ALA A 131 -15.52 3.43 -0.34
CA ALA A 131 -15.00 2.21 0.28
C ALA A 131 -14.27 2.44 1.61
N LEU A 132 -13.82 3.68 1.87
CA LEU A 132 -13.03 4.03 3.04
C LEU A 132 -13.87 4.02 4.33
N ASP A 133 -13.37 3.34 5.37
CA ASP A 133 -13.90 3.46 6.73
C ASP A 133 -13.35 4.73 7.39
N TRP A 134 -14.14 5.79 7.34
CA TRP A 134 -13.78 7.11 7.84
C TRP A 134 -13.60 7.16 9.37
N ASP A 135 -14.36 6.36 10.10
CA ASP A 135 -14.23 6.28 11.57
C ASP A 135 -12.93 5.60 11.94
N LYS A 136 -12.57 4.53 11.25
CA LYS A 136 -11.28 3.84 11.44
C LYS A 136 -10.10 4.73 11.07
N LEU A 137 -10.16 5.43 9.93
CA LEU A 137 -9.14 6.40 9.52
C LEU A 137 -8.96 7.49 10.60
N LYS A 138 -10.05 8.04 11.10
CA LYS A 138 -10.03 9.05 12.16
C LYS A 138 -9.35 8.52 13.43
N VAL A 139 -9.69 7.31 13.87
CA VAL A 139 -9.09 6.68 15.07
C VAL A 139 -7.58 6.53 14.91
N ILE A 140 -7.09 6.06 13.77
CA ILE A 140 -5.64 5.92 13.51
C ILE A 140 -4.93 7.27 13.58
N ILE A 141 -5.52 8.32 13.03
CA ILE A 141 -4.92 9.66 13.05
C ILE A 141 -4.95 10.28 14.46
N GLU A 142 -6.08 10.17 15.16
CA GLU A 142 -6.22 10.72 16.52
C GLU A 142 -5.41 9.97 17.57
N SER A 143 -5.08 8.69 17.35
CA SER A 143 -4.16 7.94 18.22
C SER A 143 -2.69 8.38 18.11
N GLY A 144 -2.34 9.15 17.08
CA GLY A 144 -0.98 9.58 16.79
C GLY A 144 -0.19 8.58 15.91
N GLU A 145 -0.75 7.44 15.56
CA GLU A 145 -0.07 6.42 14.74
C GLU A 145 0.32 6.93 13.34
N ALA A 146 -0.32 7.99 12.86
CA ALA A 146 0.03 8.64 11.59
C ALA A 146 1.21 9.63 11.69
N ASP A 147 1.72 9.94 12.89
CA ASP A 147 2.88 10.82 13.10
C ASP A 147 4.19 10.04 13.02
N VAL A 148 4.58 9.66 11.82
CA VAL A 148 5.76 8.83 11.55
C VAL A 148 6.94 9.59 10.95
N SER A 149 6.76 10.90 10.72
CA SER A 149 7.80 11.73 10.07
C SER A 149 8.89 12.19 11.02
N PHE A 150 8.71 12.06 12.34
CA PHE A 150 9.59 12.62 13.40
C PHE A 150 9.92 14.12 13.18
N ASN A 151 9.00 14.86 12.54
CA ASN A 151 9.16 16.24 12.14
C ASN A 151 7.83 16.98 12.29
N GLU A 152 7.72 17.85 13.28
CA GLU A 152 6.49 18.59 13.60
C GLU A 152 5.90 19.34 12.40
N ARG A 153 6.76 19.93 11.56
CA ARG A 153 6.30 20.65 10.36
C ARG A 153 5.65 19.71 9.35
N ARG A 154 6.28 18.57 9.09
CA ARG A 154 5.73 17.57 8.16
C ARG A 154 4.42 16.99 8.68
N TYR A 155 4.33 16.72 9.97
CA TYR A 155 3.09 16.22 10.57
C TYR A 155 1.97 17.26 10.51
N LYS A 156 2.29 18.54 10.75
CA LYS A 156 1.31 19.61 10.56
C LYS A 156 0.84 19.70 9.10
N GLU A 157 1.74 19.62 8.13
CA GLU A 157 1.39 19.58 6.71
C GLU A 157 0.50 18.38 6.37
N PHE A 158 0.74 17.22 6.98
CA PHE A 158 -0.13 16.04 6.86
C PHE A 158 -1.53 16.32 7.44
N LEU A 159 -1.64 16.88 8.62
CA LEU A 159 -2.94 17.21 9.24
C LEU A 159 -3.72 18.24 8.42
N ASP A 160 -3.06 19.26 7.89
CA ASP A 160 -3.69 20.26 7.00
C ASP A 160 -4.23 19.59 5.71
N ARG A 161 -3.52 18.61 5.17
CA ARG A 161 -3.96 17.82 4.03
C ARG A 161 -5.13 16.90 4.37
N TYR A 162 -5.11 16.28 5.55
CA TYR A 162 -6.22 15.46 6.02
C TYR A 162 -7.49 16.29 6.18
N GLU A 163 -7.41 17.51 6.77
CA GLU A 163 -8.54 18.43 6.86
C GLU A 163 -9.05 18.86 5.47
N LYS A 164 -8.15 19.14 4.54
CA LYS A 164 -8.51 19.41 3.14
C LYS A 164 -9.21 18.21 2.51
N TYR A 165 -8.67 17.00 2.70
CA TYR A 165 -9.23 15.77 2.17
C TYR A 165 -10.66 15.52 2.67
N LYS A 166 -10.91 15.69 3.97
CA LYS A 166 -12.27 15.60 4.52
C LYS A 166 -13.23 16.57 3.82
N ARG A 167 -12.84 17.83 3.68
CA ARG A 167 -13.68 18.84 3.01
C ARG A 167 -13.96 18.49 1.55
N ASP A 168 -12.92 18.09 0.80
CA ASP A 168 -13.04 17.76 -0.62
C ASP A 168 -13.93 16.52 -0.83
N CYS A 169 -13.96 15.60 0.13
CA CYS A 169 -14.79 14.40 0.12
C CYS A 169 -16.17 14.59 0.79
N GLY A 170 -16.53 15.81 1.22
CA GLY A 170 -17.82 16.12 1.87
C GLY A 170 -17.97 15.50 3.26
N LYS A 171 -16.87 15.29 3.98
CA LYS A 171 -16.83 14.81 5.36
C LYS A 171 -16.50 15.95 6.33
N GLN A 172 -17.14 15.94 7.50
CA GLN A 172 -16.92 16.93 8.56
C GLN A 172 -16.18 16.30 9.75
#